data_c21ae3a283553a4fbd31bf4ffd54dfa7
#
_entry.id   c21ae3a283553a4fbd31bf4ffd54dfa7
#
_cell.length_a   1.000
_cell.length_b   1.000
_cell.length_c   1.000
_cell.angle_alpha   90.00
_cell.angle_beta   90.00
_cell.angle_gamma   90.00
#
_symmetry.space_group_name_H-M   'P 1'
#
loop_
_entity.id
_entity.type
_entity.pdbx_description
1 polymer ?
#
loop_
_entity_poly.entity_id
_entity_poly.type
_entity_poly.pdbx_seq_one_letter_code
_entity_poly.pdbx_strand_id
1 'polypeptide(L)'
;RTLYLEAVGDQIAWALLEDDFPRLGDSERGIAFSGSTAARDLAGSVAARLVGDSADDQILPDLVTLGVSNVVLTGGNGAQQLAIDNAPGLGQGTGNATQFVWPVPDSGIVLAVDGARRQLTGAGQQVAAGSAERVLRLAQPRDPRWQVRLGDTPLTSVDGGEPGGQFALGAASGQLSIDLDAGSPAWRWVQLAGLALLGVLAAPSVRRREELGPRRAAGGAQ
;
A
#
# COMPACT_ATOMS: atom_id res chain seq x y z
N ARG A 1 -2.20 5.06 -4.86
CA ARG A 1 -0.81 5.47 -4.57
C ARG A 1 -0.55 6.89 -5.03
N THR A 2 0.37 7.55 -4.35
CA THR A 2 0.81 8.91 -4.70
C THR A 2 2.31 8.91 -4.94
N LEU A 3 2.73 9.41 -6.10
CA LEU A 3 4.13 9.73 -6.34
C LEU A 3 4.41 11.13 -5.76
N TYR A 4 5.15 11.16 -4.67
CA TYR A 4 5.51 12.38 -3.97
C TYR A 4 6.89 12.86 -4.42
N LEU A 5 7.00 14.10 -4.84
CA LEU A 5 8.20 14.76 -5.29
C LEU A 5 8.47 15.95 -4.36
N GLU A 6 9.65 16.01 -3.77
CA GLU A 6 10.07 17.11 -2.90
C GLU A 6 11.30 17.80 -3.51
N ALA A 7 11.17 19.06 -3.85
CA ALA A 7 12.30 19.84 -4.32
C ALA A 7 13.14 20.31 -3.13
N VAL A 8 14.41 19.91 -3.11
CA VAL A 8 15.40 20.30 -2.08
C VAL A 8 16.57 20.94 -2.81
N GLY A 9 16.54 22.26 -2.95
CA GLY A 9 17.47 22.99 -3.82
C GLY A 9 17.32 22.56 -5.27
N ASP A 10 18.43 22.14 -5.90
CA ASP A 10 18.43 21.67 -7.30
C ASP A 10 18.15 20.16 -7.43
N GLN A 11 17.90 19.48 -6.32
CA GLN A 11 17.62 18.04 -6.31
C GLN A 11 16.16 17.78 -6.05
N ILE A 12 15.68 16.66 -6.60
CA ILE A 12 14.34 16.13 -6.30
C ILE A 12 14.48 14.84 -5.51
N ALA A 13 13.98 14.87 -4.30
CA ALA A 13 13.68 13.65 -3.55
C ALA A 13 12.32 13.12 -4.01
N TRP A 14 12.16 11.81 -4.06
CA TRP A 14 10.89 11.20 -4.42
C TRP A 14 10.54 10.06 -3.47
N ALA A 15 9.25 9.84 -3.31
CA ALA A 15 8.71 8.69 -2.60
C ALA A 15 7.42 8.21 -3.28
N LEU A 16 7.21 6.91 -3.29
CA LEU A 16 5.93 6.33 -3.68
C LEU A 16 5.16 5.99 -2.41
N LEU A 17 4.14 6.76 -2.12
CA LEU A 17 3.31 6.60 -0.93
C LEU A 17 2.14 5.66 -1.26
N GLU A 18 1.94 4.65 -0.43
CA GLU A 18 0.74 3.83 -0.46
C GLU A 18 -0.35 4.54 0.36
N ASP A 19 -1.51 4.71 -0.26
CA ASP A 19 -2.61 5.51 0.28
C ASP A 19 -3.45 4.71 1.30
N ASP A 20 -2.79 3.93 2.12
CA ASP A 20 -3.43 3.33 3.28
C ASP A 20 -3.22 4.29 4.45
N PHE A 21 -4.34 4.74 5.01
CA PHE A 21 -4.42 5.67 6.13
C PHE A 21 -3.19 5.63 7.03
N PRO A 22 -2.47 6.73 7.21
CA PRO A 22 -1.30 6.77 8.08
C PRO A 22 -1.72 6.28 9.46
N ARG A 23 -1.10 5.20 9.93
CA ARG A 23 -1.33 4.71 11.28
C ARG A 23 -0.61 5.61 12.26
N LEU A 24 -1.19 5.80 13.42
CA LEU A 24 -0.56 6.55 14.52
C LEU A 24 0.84 5.96 14.79
N GLY A 25 1.90 6.72 14.54
CA GLY A 25 3.30 6.28 14.67
C GLY A 25 4.05 6.08 13.35
N ASP A 26 3.39 6.11 12.19
CA ASP A 26 4.06 6.16 10.90
C ASP A 26 4.64 7.58 10.74
N SER A 27 5.97 7.70 10.68
CA SER A 27 6.55 8.98 10.31
C SER A 27 6.25 9.25 8.83
N GLU A 28 5.90 10.47 8.48
CA GLU A 28 5.63 10.91 7.10
C GLU A 28 6.75 10.53 6.11
N ARG A 29 7.95 10.24 6.61
CA ARG A 29 9.13 9.78 5.86
C ARG A 29 9.34 8.27 5.89
N GLY A 30 8.57 7.53 6.66
CA GLY A 30 8.80 6.12 6.96
C GLY A 30 7.91 5.14 6.22
N ILE A 31 6.98 5.61 5.40
CA ILE A 31 6.20 4.74 4.51
C ILE A 31 7.10 4.38 3.33
N ALA A 32 8.10 3.56 3.62
CA ALA A 32 8.94 3.00 2.58
C ALA A 32 8.05 2.10 1.71
N PHE A 33 7.98 2.44 0.43
CA PHE A 33 7.40 1.57 -0.58
C PHE A 33 8.03 0.17 -0.47
N SER A 34 7.24 -0.81 -0.08
CA SER A 34 7.63 -2.21 0.04
C SER A 34 7.62 -2.93 -1.32
N GLY A 35 7.64 -2.19 -2.42
CA GLY A 35 7.63 -2.71 -3.78
C GLY A 35 8.91 -3.44 -4.17
N SER A 36 8.84 -4.14 -5.29
CA SER A 36 10.01 -4.76 -5.90
C SER A 36 11.07 -3.71 -6.28
N THR A 37 12.31 -4.15 -6.44
CA THR A 37 13.40 -3.28 -6.95
C THR A 37 13.01 -2.66 -8.28
N ALA A 38 12.39 -3.43 -9.19
CA ALA A 38 11.94 -2.95 -10.50
C ALA A 38 10.90 -1.81 -10.38
N ALA A 39 9.96 -1.92 -9.44
CA ALA A 39 8.97 -0.85 -9.20
C ALA A 39 9.63 0.41 -8.64
N ARG A 40 10.63 0.26 -7.79
CA ARG A 40 11.40 1.40 -7.26
C ARG A 40 12.22 2.08 -8.35
N ASP A 41 12.91 1.31 -9.18
CA ASP A 41 13.70 1.83 -10.29
C ASP A 41 12.82 2.54 -11.31
N LEU A 42 11.65 1.97 -11.63
CA LEU A 42 10.66 2.61 -12.49
C LEU A 42 10.16 3.93 -11.89
N ALA A 43 9.80 3.95 -10.61
CA ALA A 43 9.31 5.16 -9.94
C ALA A 43 10.39 6.26 -9.92
N GLY A 44 11.66 5.91 -9.67
CA GLY A 44 12.78 6.83 -9.74
C GLY A 44 13.00 7.39 -11.15
N SER A 45 12.90 6.53 -12.17
CA SER A 45 12.98 6.94 -13.57
C SER A 45 11.84 7.89 -13.97
N VAL A 46 10.61 7.59 -13.57
CA VAL A 46 9.45 8.47 -13.81
C VAL A 46 9.62 9.80 -13.10
N ALA A 47 10.04 9.80 -11.83
CA ALA A 47 10.29 11.03 -11.08
C ALA A 47 11.34 11.92 -11.77
N ALA A 48 12.44 11.35 -12.25
CA ALA A 48 13.49 12.10 -12.94
C ALA A 48 12.98 12.68 -14.27
N ARG A 49 12.19 11.94 -15.05
CA ARG A 49 11.61 12.41 -16.32
C ARG A 49 10.55 13.50 -16.12
N LEU A 50 9.74 13.41 -15.07
CA LEU A 50 8.70 14.41 -14.78
C LEU A 50 9.27 15.79 -14.46
N VAL A 51 10.40 15.85 -13.76
CA VAL A 51 11.00 17.13 -13.34
C VAL A 51 12.13 17.61 -14.26
N GLY A 52 12.62 16.74 -15.14
CA GLY A 52 13.54 17.08 -16.20
C GLY A 52 12.77 17.34 -17.51
N ASP A 53 13.35 18.09 -18.44
CA ASP A 53 12.74 18.37 -19.76
C ASP A 53 12.68 17.12 -20.68
N SER A 54 12.52 15.93 -20.12
CA SER A 54 12.54 14.65 -20.83
C SER A 54 11.22 13.86 -20.69
N ALA A 55 10.13 14.56 -20.37
CA ALA A 55 8.81 13.96 -20.37
C ALA A 55 8.45 13.40 -21.75
N ASP A 56 8.08 12.13 -21.78
CA ASP A 56 7.73 11.38 -23.00
C ASP A 56 6.37 10.68 -22.85
N ASP A 57 5.88 10.09 -23.93
CA ASP A 57 4.59 9.40 -23.96
C ASP A 57 4.54 8.15 -23.05
N GLN A 58 5.67 7.71 -22.49
CA GLN A 58 5.73 6.55 -21.57
C GLN A 58 5.46 6.93 -20.12
N ILE A 59 5.47 8.22 -19.76
CA ILE A 59 5.23 8.66 -18.37
C ILE A 59 3.86 8.19 -17.86
N LEU A 60 2.80 8.42 -18.63
CA LEU A 60 1.46 8.01 -18.22
C LEU A 60 1.32 6.48 -18.11
N PRO A 61 1.75 5.66 -19.09
CA PRO A 61 1.80 4.22 -18.97
C PRO A 61 2.57 3.71 -17.75
N ASP A 62 3.69 4.35 -17.43
CA ASP A 62 4.54 3.98 -16.30
C ASP A 62 3.87 4.31 -14.95
N LEU A 63 3.27 5.50 -14.83
CA LEU A 63 2.48 5.89 -13.64
C LEU A 63 1.31 4.93 -13.40
N VAL A 64 0.59 4.59 -14.48
CA VAL A 64 -0.50 3.60 -14.43
C VAL A 64 0.02 2.22 -14.02
N THR A 65 1.20 1.82 -14.51
CA THR A 65 1.84 0.55 -14.14
C THR A 65 2.19 0.50 -12.65
N LEU A 66 2.65 1.63 -12.11
CA LEU A 66 2.90 1.79 -10.68
C LEU A 66 1.63 1.93 -9.83
N GLY A 67 0.46 2.08 -10.46
CA GLY A 67 -0.81 2.34 -9.77
C GLY A 67 -0.88 3.71 -9.11
N VAL A 68 -0.14 4.68 -9.66
CA VAL A 68 -0.10 6.06 -9.15
C VAL A 68 -1.37 6.78 -9.57
N SER A 69 -2.16 7.22 -8.63
CA SER A 69 -3.39 8.01 -8.88
C SER A 69 -3.15 9.51 -8.81
N ASN A 70 -2.09 9.93 -8.14
CA ASN A 70 -1.73 11.33 -8.01
C ASN A 70 -0.22 11.50 -8.05
N VAL A 71 0.24 12.58 -8.69
CA VAL A 71 1.61 13.10 -8.56
C VAL A 71 1.53 14.36 -7.71
N VAL A 72 2.39 14.47 -6.71
CA VAL A 72 2.45 15.63 -5.81
C VAL A 72 3.84 16.23 -5.88
N LEU A 73 3.94 17.53 -6.10
CA LEU A 73 5.20 18.29 -6.00
C LEU A 73 5.12 19.28 -4.85
N THR A 74 6.10 19.24 -3.96
CA THR A 74 6.23 20.15 -2.83
C THR A 74 7.55 20.92 -2.93
N GLY A 75 7.52 22.22 -2.65
CA GLY A 75 8.70 23.08 -2.66
C GLY A 75 9.31 23.33 -4.05
N GLY A 76 8.63 22.89 -5.13
CA GLY A 76 9.10 23.03 -6.50
C GLY A 76 9.07 24.47 -7.01
N ASN A 77 9.92 24.78 -7.97
CA ASN A 77 9.91 26.03 -8.72
C ASN A 77 8.99 25.98 -9.94
N GLY A 78 8.74 27.14 -10.56
CA GLY A 78 7.84 27.24 -11.71
C GLY A 78 8.30 26.44 -12.93
N ALA A 79 9.60 26.16 -13.12
CA ALA A 79 10.08 25.36 -14.22
C ALA A 79 9.75 23.88 -14.01
N GLN A 80 9.94 23.34 -12.81
CA GLN A 80 9.58 21.96 -12.45
C GLN A 80 8.06 21.74 -12.56
N GLN A 81 7.28 22.72 -12.11
CA GLN A 81 5.83 22.69 -12.24
C GLN A 81 5.40 22.65 -13.71
N LEU A 82 5.99 23.52 -14.54
CA LEU A 82 5.70 23.56 -15.96
C LEU A 82 6.12 22.29 -16.67
N ALA A 83 7.22 21.66 -16.26
CA ALA A 83 7.67 20.37 -16.81
C ALA A 83 6.61 19.28 -16.57
N ILE A 84 6.03 19.23 -15.37
CA ILE A 84 4.98 18.25 -15.06
C ILE A 84 3.65 18.60 -15.76
N ASP A 85 3.28 19.89 -15.84
CA ASP A 85 2.09 20.33 -16.57
C ASP A 85 2.16 19.97 -18.07
N ASN A 86 3.36 19.93 -18.63
CA ASN A 86 3.60 19.55 -20.04
C ASN A 86 3.77 18.04 -20.24
N ALA A 87 3.77 17.23 -19.17
CA ALA A 87 3.93 15.79 -19.30
C ALA A 87 2.73 15.19 -20.05
N PRO A 88 2.96 14.42 -21.13
CA PRO A 88 1.89 13.85 -21.95
C PRO A 88 0.92 12.98 -21.12
N GLY A 89 -0.36 13.27 -21.26
CA GLY A 89 -1.42 12.50 -20.62
C GLY A 89 -1.70 12.88 -19.16
N LEU A 90 -0.91 13.72 -18.51
CA LEU A 90 -1.28 14.36 -17.25
C LEU A 90 -2.12 15.60 -17.55
N GLY A 91 -3.11 15.85 -16.68
CA GLY A 91 -3.87 17.11 -16.71
C GLY A 91 -3.09 18.26 -16.06
N GLN A 92 -3.71 19.43 -16.03
CA GLN A 92 -3.13 20.57 -15.32
C GLN A 92 -3.12 20.31 -13.80
N GLY A 93 -2.01 20.67 -13.16
CA GLY A 93 -1.88 20.60 -11.71
C GLY A 93 -2.77 21.61 -11.01
N THR A 94 -3.25 21.24 -9.85
CA THR A 94 -3.99 22.11 -8.93
C THR A 94 -3.24 22.22 -7.62
N GLY A 95 -3.20 23.39 -7.02
CA GLY A 95 -2.48 23.54 -5.76
C GLY A 95 -2.33 24.99 -5.30
N ASN A 96 -1.34 25.19 -4.45
CA ASN A 96 -1.01 26.50 -3.88
C ASN A 96 0.51 26.78 -4.05
N ALA A 97 1.02 27.84 -3.45
CA ALA A 97 2.41 28.24 -3.61
C ALA A 97 3.45 27.21 -3.15
N THR A 98 3.08 26.22 -2.35
CA THR A 98 4.00 25.25 -1.75
C THR A 98 3.78 23.82 -2.21
N GLN A 99 2.59 23.50 -2.74
CA GLN A 99 2.23 22.13 -3.11
C GLN A 99 1.30 22.12 -4.32
N PHE A 100 1.58 21.29 -5.28
CA PHE A 100 0.76 21.02 -6.46
C PHE A 100 0.45 19.54 -6.58
N VAL A 101 -0.72 19.23 -7.13
CA VAL A 101 -1.23 17.88 -7.32
C VAL A 101 -1.72 17.70 -8.74
N TRP A 102 -1.27 16.66 -9.42
CA TRP A 102 -1.72 16.22 -10.73
C TRP A 102 -2.42 14.88 -10.61
N PRO A 103 -3.71 14.79 -10.94
CA PRO A 103 -4.40 13.51 -11.01
C PRO A 103 -3.89 12.72 -12.22
N VAL A 104 -3.68 11.42 -12.03
CA VAL A 104 -3.30 10.49 -13.09
C VAL A 104 -4.58 9.81 -13.59
N PRO A 105 -5.01 10.05 -14.83
CA PRO A 105 -6.25 9.49 -15.34
C PRO A 105 -6.17 7.96 -15.49
N ASP A 106 -7.31 7.29 -15.33
CA ASP A 106 -7.48 5.85 -15.50
C ASP A 106 -6.46 4.99 -14.75
N SER A 107 -5.99 5.49 -13.61
CA SER A 107 -4.99 4.85 -12.79
C SER A 107 -5.56 4.38 -11.46
N GLY A 108 -5.02 3.28 -10.94
CA GLY A 108 -5.37 2.71 -9.65
C GLY A 108 -4.58 1.45 -9.34
N ILE A 109 -4.74 0.96 -8.13
CA ILE A 109 -4.03 -0.23 -7.66
C ILE A 109 -4.51 -1.49 -8.38
N VAL A 110 -5.80 -1.52 -8.80
CA VAL A 110 -6.41 -2.67 -9.45
C VAL A 110 -7.05 -2.23 -10.77
N LEU A 111 -6.61 -2.82 -11.86
CA LEU A 111 -7.11 -2.53 -13.20
C LEU A 111 -7.52 -3.82 -13.92
N ALA A 112 -8.73 -3.83 -14.50
CA ALA A 112 -9.08 -4.80 -15.52
C ALA A 112 -8.63 -4.28 -16.89
N VAL A 113 -7.79 -5.05 -17.58
CA VAL A 113 -7.18 -4.68 -18.87
C VAL A 113 -7.69 -5.60 -19.95
N ASP A 114 -8.30 -5.02 -20.99
CA ASP A 114 -8.84 -5.71 -22.15
C ASP A 114 -8.28 -5.05 -23.43
N GLY A 115 -7.15 -5.54 -23.91
CA GLY A 115 -6.38 -4.88 -24.96
C GLY A 115 -5.92 -3.48 -24.52
N ALA A 116 -6.34 -2.46 -25.27
CA ALA A 116 -6.07 -1.05 -24.93
C ALA A 116 -7.06 -0.47 -23.89
N ARG A 117 -8.18 -1.16 -23.64
CA ARG A 117 -9.19 -0.69 -22.68
C ARG A 117 -8.73 -1.01 -21.26
N ARG A 118 -8.76 0.00 -20.39
CA ARG A 118 -8.47 -0.12 -18.97
C ARG A 118 -9.70 0.25 -18.16
N GLN A 119 -10.03 -0.53 -17.17
CA GLN A 119 -11.14 -0.26 -16.26
C GLN A 119 -10.63 -0.32 -14.84
N LEU A 120 -10.69 0.80 -14.14
CA LEU A 120 -10.44 0.83 -12.71
C LEU A 120 -11.46 -0.07 -12.00
N THR A 121 -10.97 -0.95 -11.15
CA THR A 121 -11.80 -1.84 -10.35
C THR A 121 -11.21 -1.99 -8.94
N GLY A 122 -11.87 -2.72 -8.08
CA GLY A 122 -11.41 -2.94 -6.71
C GLY A 122 -12.09 -4.14 -6.06
N ALA A 123 -11.60 -4.52 -4.91
CA ALA A 123 -12.24 -5.56 -4.11
C ALA A 123 -13.70 -5.20 -3.82
N GLY A 124 -14.61 -6.18 -4.00
CA GLY A 124 -16.04 -6.00 -3.83
C GLY A 124 -16.77 -5.40 -5.05
N GLN A 125 -16.05 -4.93 -6.06
CA GLN A 125 -16.69 -4.36 -7.25
C GLN A 125 -17.09 -5.43 -8.27
N GLN A 126 -18.12 -5.12 -9.05
CA GLN A 126 -18.59 -5.97 -10.13
C GLN A 126 -17.74 -5.72 -11.39
N VAL A 127 -17.11 -6.77 -11.89
CA VAL A 127 -16.39 -6.74 -13.16
C VAL A 127 -17.30 -7.27 -14.26
N ALA A 128 -17.49 -6.48 -15.32
CA ALA A 128 -18.31 -6.87 -16.46
C ALA A 128 -17.62 -7.99 -17.27
N ALA A 129 -18.37 -8.71 -18.10
CA ALA A 129 -17.82 -9.65 -19.07
C ALA A 129 -16.97 -8.91 -20.13
N GLY A 130 -15.97 -9.59 -20.70
CA GLY A 130 -15.09 -9.02 -21.72
C GLY A 130 -14.43 -10.10 -22.58
N SER A 131 -13.26 -9.81 -23.15
CA SER A 131 -12.52 -10.76 -23.98
C SER A 131 -11.92 -11.92 -23.16
N ALA A 132 -11.59 -13.03 -23.81
CA ALA A 132 -10.94 -14.18 -23.17
C ALA A 132 -9.49 -13.86 -22.75
N GLU A 133 -8.83 -12.90 -23.39
CA GLU A 133 -7.44 -12.50 -23.15
C GLU A 133 -7.31 -11.44 -22.07
N ARG A 134 -8.40 -11.06 -21.45
CA ARG A 134 -8.44 -10.03 -20.43
C ARG A 134 -7.66 -10.43 -19.19
N VAL A 135 -6.93 -9.48 -18.63
CA VAL A 135 -6.15 -9.67 -17.39
C VAL A 135 -6.58 -8.68 -16.32
N LEU A 136 -6.49 -9.10 -15.09
CA LEU A 136 -6.52 -8.23 -13.93
C LEU A 136 -5.08 -7.88 -13.55
N ARG A 137 -4.79 -6.60 -13.40
CA ARG A 137 -3.49 -6.09 -13.03
C ARG A 137 -3.55 -5.51 -11.63
N LEU A 138 -2.66 -5.99 -10.75
CA LEU A 138 -2.43 -5.41 -9.43
C LEU A 138 -1.12 -4.63 -9.50
N ALA A 139 -1.14 -3.36 -9.13
CA ALA A 139 0.07 -2.56 -8.99
C ALA A 139 0.89 -2.93 -7.72
N GLN A 140 0.44 -3.91 -6.96
CA GLN A 140 1.13 -4.48 -5.81
C GLN A 140 2.19 -5.49 -6.26
N PRO A 141 3.32 -5.64 -5.53
CA PRO A 141 4.30 -6.66 -5.82
C PRO A 141 3.67 -8.05 -5.92
N ARG A 142 4.20 -8.86 -6.83
CA ARG A 142 3.75 -10.25 -6.95
C ARG A 142 4.06 -10.99 -5.65
N ASP A 143 3.03 -11.50 -5.00
CA ASP A 143 3.12 -12.34 -3.82
C ASP A 143 2.26 -13.60 -4.05
N PRO A 144 2.81 -14.80 -3.87
CA PRO A 144 2.05 -16.04 -4.04
C PRO A 144 0.89 -16.17 -3.05
N ARG A 145 0.85 -15.35 -2.01
CA ARG A 145 -0.24 -15.31 -1.04
C ARG A 145 -1.47 -14.51 -1.52
N TRP A 146 -1.38 -13.79 -2.65
CA TRP A 146 -2.55 -13.13 -3.21
C TRP A 146 -3.59 -14.16 -3.65
N GLN A 147 -4.75 -14.10 -3.06
CA GLN A 147 -5.93 -14.85 -3.45
C GLN A 147 -6.90 -13.92 -4.16
N VAL A 148 -6.93 -14.02 -5.48
CA VAL A 148 -7.80 -13.21 -6.32
C VAL A 148 -8.89 -14.11 -6.89
N ARG A 149 -10.14 -13.71 -6.74
CA ARG A 149 -11.30 -14.49 -7.20
C ARG A 149 -12.29 -13.59 -7.94
N LEU A 150 -12.96 -14.17 -8.93
CA LEU A 150 -14.08 -13.54 -9.62
C LEU A 150 -15.33 -14.38 -9.32
N GLY A 151 -16.23 -13.87 -8.47
CA GLY A 151 -17.24 -14.68 -7.82
C GLY A 151 -16.60 -15.79 -7.01
N ASP A 152 -17.01 -17.03 -7.27
CA ASP A 152 -16.43 -18.21 -6.60
C ASP A 152 -15.20 -18.79 -7.31
N THR A 153 -14.84 -18.26 -8.48
CA THR A 153 -13.76 -18.81 -9.31
C THR A 153 -12.42 -18.15 -8.95
N PRO A 154 -11.42 -18.92 -8.49
CA PRO A 154 -10.07 -18.39 -8.29
C PRO A 154 -9.42 -18.03 -9.62
N LEU A 155 -8.77 -16.88 -9.68
CA LEU A 155 -8.02 -16.43 -10.86
C LEU A 155 -6.60 -16.96 -10.80
N THR A 156 -6.11 -17.41 -11.97
CA THR A 156 -4.72 -17.89 -12.08
C THR A 156 -3.77 -16.73 -12.30
N SER A 157 -2.70 -16.69 -11.51
CA SER A 157 -1.61 -15.75 -11.74
C SER A 157 -0.92 -16.06 -13.07
N VAL A 158 -0.70 -15.03 -13.87
CA VAL A 158 0.04 -15.12 -15.14
C VAL A 158 1.35 -14.36 -15.03
N ASP A 159 2.37 -14.83 -15.76
CA ASP A 159 3.64 -14.13 -15.84
C ASP A 159 3.51 -12.95 -16.81
N GLY A 160 3.25 -11.78 -16.27
CA GLY A 160 3.06 -10.55 -17.03
C GLY A 160 4.21 -9.56 -16.87
N GLY A 161 5.31 -9.99 -16.30
CA GLY A 161 6.44 -9.11 -15.98
C GLY A 161 6.18 -8.22 -14.76
N GLU A 162 7.26 -7.76 -14.16
CA GLU A 162 7.22 -6.76 -13.10
C GLU A 162 6.87 -5.37 -13.69
N PRO A 163 6.35 -4.42 -12.86
CA PRO A 163 6.42 -4.41 -11.40
C PRO A 163 5.18 -4.91 -10.64
N GLY A 164 4.15 -5.42 -11.28
CA GLY A 164 2.92 -5.80 -10.60
C GLY A 164 2.46 -7.24 -10.82
N GLY A 165 1.54 -7.72 -10.00
CA GLY A 165 0.89 -9.02 -10.18
C GLY A 165 -0.13 -8.97 -11.32
N GLN A 166 -0.21 -10.05 -12.13
CA GLN A 166 -1.25 -10.20 -13.15
C GLN A 166 -2.01 -11.50 -12.95
N PHE A 167 -3.30 -11.48 -13.25
CA PHE A 167 -4.19 -12.63 -13.12
C PHE A 167 -5.07 -12.75 -14.38
N ALA A 168 -5.23 -13.96 -14.88
CA ALA A 168 -6.10 -14.21 -16.01
C ALA A 168 -7.56 -13.98 -15.61
N LEU A 169 -8.19 -12.93 -16.12
CA LEU A 169 -9.57 -12.58 -15.83
C LEU A 169 -10.54 -13.31 -16.74
N GLY A 170 -10.13 -13.58 -17.98
CA GLY A 170 -10.96 -14.27 -18.99
C GLY A 170 -12.24 -13.50 -19.36
N ALA A 171 -13.17 -14.18 -20.00
CA ALA A 171 -14.41 -13.57 -20.50
C ALA A 171 -15.51 -13.41 -19.43
N ALA A 172 -15.36 -14.04 -18.26
CA ALA A 172 -16.41 -14.09 -17.23
C ALA A 172 -16.66 -12.71 -16.60
N SER A 173 -17.86 -12.55 -16.03
CA SER A 173 -18.22 -11.41 -15.17
C SER A 173 -18.43 -11.91 -13.74
N GLY A 174 -18.26 -11.03 -12.77
CA GLY A 174 -18.51 -11.38 -11.37
C GLY A 174 -18.01 -10.33 -10.42
N GLN A 175 -18.28 -10.54 -9.13
CA GLN A 175 -17.75 -9.72 -8.07
C GLN A 175 -16.27 -10.08 -7.82
N LEU A 176 -15.40 -9.10 -7.82
CA LEU A 176 -13.98 -9.29 -7.58
C LEU A 176 -13.71 -9.36 -6.07
N SER A 177 -13.03 -10.41 -5.61
CA SER A 177 -12.44 -10.44 -4.28
C SER A 177 -10.92 -10.54 -4.37
N ILE A 178 -10.24 -9.78 -3.54
CA ILE A 178 -8.78 -9.70 -3.49
C ILE A 178 -8.41 -9.78 -2.02
N ASP A 179 -7.78 -10.89 -1.65
CA ASP A 179 -7.37 -11.14 -0.28
C ASP A 179 -5.88 -11.50 -0.24
N LEU A 180 -5.20 -11.08 0.79
CA LEU A 180 -3.83 -11.53 1.07
C LEU A 180 -3.91 -12.58 2.16
N ASP A 181 -3.52 -13.81 1.83
CA ASP A 181 -3.44 -14.88 2.84
C ASP A 181 -2.43 -14.47 3.92
N ALA A 182 -2.95 -14.06 5.06
CA ALA A 182 -2.16 -13.61 6.20
C ALA A 182 -1.31 -14.72 6.84
N GLY A 183 -1.25 -15.90 6.22
CA GLY A 183 -0.58 -17.08 6.75
C GLY A 183 -1.40 -17.77 7.84
N SER A 184 -0.94 -18.94 8.26
CA SER A 184 -1.67 -19.80 9.20
C SER A 184 -1.95 -19.04 10.52
N PRO A 185 -3.18 -19.09 11.03
CA PRO A 185 -3.53 -18.51 12.32
C PRO A 185 -2.70 -19.08 13.49
N ALA A 186 -1.96 -20.16 13.27
CA ALA A 186 -1.09 -20.77 14.26
C ALA A 186 -0.08 -19.79 14.86
N TRP A 187 0.48 -18.88 14.09
CA TRP A 187 1.40 -17.85 14.61
C TRP A 187 0.71 -16.89 15.59
N ARG A 188 -0.54 -16.54 15.36
CA ARG A 188 -1.32 -15.71 16.29
C ARG A 188 -1.55 -16.43 17.61
N TRP A 189 -1.79 -17.73 17.57
CA TRP A 189 -1.92 -18.54 18.78
C TRP A 189 -0.61 -18.66 19.55
N VAL A 190 0.53 -18.78 18.85
CA VAL A 190 1.84 -18.77 19.48
C VAL A 190 2.12 -17.42 20.17
N GLN A 191 1.79 -16.30 19.53
CA GLN A 191 1.91 -14.97 20.13
C GLN A 191 0.99 -14.80 21.36
N LEU A 192 -0.28 -15.23 21.26
CA LEU A 192 -1.21 -15.18 22.39
C LEU A 192 -0.77 -16.07 23.54
N ALA A 193 -0.28 -17.27 23.25
CA ALA A 193 0.27 -18.17 24.28
C ALA A 193 1.51 -17.56 24.95
N GLY A 194 2.39 -16.92 24.19
CA GLY A 194 3.55 -16.20 24.72
C GLY A 194 3.16 -15.03 25.64
N LEU A 195 2.17 -14.23 25.21
CA LEU A 195 1.64 -13.14 26.04
C LEU A 195 0.96 -13.65 27.31
N ALA A 196 0.19 -14.74 27.24
CA ALA A 196 -0.45 -15.36 28.39
C ALA A 196 0.62 -15.89 29.37
N LEU A 197 1.67 -16.53 28.87
CA LEU A 197 2.78 -17.02 29.71
C LEU A 197 3.50 -15.86 30.40
N LEU A 198 3.78 -14.77 29.69
CA LEU A 198 4.37 -13.57 30.29
C LEU A 198 3.44 -12.95 31.34
N GLY A 199 2.15 -12.93 31.12
CA GLY A 199 1.14 -12.48 32.10
C GLY A 199 1.14 -13.33 33.39
N VAL A 200 1.26 -14.64 33.24
CA VAL A 200 1.35 -15.56 34.40
C VAL A 200 2.66 -15.35 35.17
N LEU A 201 3.77 -15.18 34.45
CA LEU A 201 5.08 -14.94 35.07
C LEU A 201 5.19 -13.56 35.73
N ALA A 202 4.48 -12.56 35.19
CA ALA A 202 4.45 -11.20 35.73
C ALA A 202 3.42 -11.05 36.86
N ALA A 203 2.53 -12.02 37.07
CA ALA A 203 1.53 -11.97 38.14
C ALA A 203 2.27 -11.95 39.50
N PRO A 204 2.04 -10.94 40.35
CA PRO A 204 2.67 -10.91 41.66
C PRO A 204 2.21 -12.15 42.43
N SER A 205 3.18 -12.92 42.92
CA SER A 205 2.91 -14.06 43.77
C SER A 205 2.13 -13.55 44.99
N VAL A 206 0.83 -13.85 45.03
CA VAL A 206 -0.01 -13.57 46.22
C VAL A 206 0.49 -14.49 47.31
N ARG A 207 1.59 -14.10 47.99
CA ARG A 207 1.96 -14.73 49.25
C ARG A 207 0.78 -14.48 50.19
N ARG A 208 0.02 -15.52 50.49
CA ARG A 208 -0.89 -15.55 51.63
C ARG A 208 -0.14 -14.96 52.83
N ARG A 209 -0.49 -13.75 53.27
CA ARG A 209 -0.21 -13.30 54.61
C ARG A 209 -1.01 -14.23 55.54
N GLU A 210 -0.32 -15.24 56.05
CA GLU A 210 -0.83 -15.98 57.20
C GLU A 210 -1.06 -14.97 58.33
N GLU A 211 -2.28 -14.89 58.75
CA GLU A 211 -2.76 -14.09 59.86
C GLU A 211 -1.92 -14.43 61.10
N LEU A 212 -1.03 -13.50 61.49
CA LEU A 212 -0.49 -13.48 62.83
C LEU A 212 -1.66 -13.15 63.75
N GLY A 213 -2.25 -14.21 64.34
CA GLY A 213 -3.32 -14.13 65.32
C GLY A 213 -2.93 -13.22 66.49
N PRO A 214 -3.89 -12.54 67.11
CA PRO A 214 -3.61 -11.61 68.20
C PRO A 214 -3.09 -12.38 69.43
N ARG A 215 -1.84 -12.07 69.86
CA ARG A 215 -1.33 -12.48 71.16
C ARG A 215 -2.22 -11.90 72.23
N ARG A 216 -3.01 -12.79 72.91
CA ARG A 216 -3.67 -12.49 74.16
C ARG A 216 -2.62 -12.02 75.16
N ALA A 217 -2.68 -10.80 75.57
CA ALA A 217 -2.06 -10.32 76.80
C ALA A 217 -2.83 -10.87 77.96
N ALA A 218 -2.24 -11.90 78.59
CA ALA A 218 -2.76 -12.37 79.89
C ALA A 218 -2.38 -11.38 80.99
N GLY A 219 -3.37 -10.95 81.70
CA GLY A 219 -3.24 -10.04 82.84
C GLY A 219 -2.39 -10.57 83.96
N GLY A 220 -1.91 -9.70 84.77
CA GLY A 220 -1.33 -9.89 86.09
C GLY A 220 -1.92 -8.85 87.00
N ALA A 221 -2.72 -9.36 87.93
CA ALA A 221 -3.20 -8.59 89.06
C ALA A 221 -2.08 -8.26 90.01
N GLN A 222 -2.06 -7.13 90.61
CA GLN A 222 -2.05 -6.77 91.98
C GLN A 222 -2.17 -5.25 92.15
#